data_e31d249883181f4a574865ace5620144
#
_entry.id   e31d249883181f4a574865ace5620144
#
_cell.length_a   1.000
_cell.length_b   1.000
_cell.length_c   1.000
_cell.angle_alpha   90.00
_cell.angle_beta   90.00
_cell.angle_gamma   90.00
#
_symmetry.space_group_name_H-M   'P 1'
#
loop_
_entity.id
_entity.type
_entity.pdbx_description
1 polymer ?
#
loop_
_entity_poly.entity_id
_entity_poly.type
_entity_poly.pdbx_seq_one_letter_code
_entity_poly.pdbx_strand_id
1 'polypeptide(L)'
;TAGRHGETYNVGGKAEMENIAIVQLICDILDDIQPASDNSPRRRLITFVKDRPGHDRRYAIDFSKLQKELNWAPKESFSSGLQKTVNWYLDQKKWVENIKTGAYLNWIKEQYGA
;
A
#
# COMPACT_ATOMS: atom_id res chain seq x y z
N THR A 1 -12.18 9.51 -22.63
CA THR A 1 -11.95 9.88 -21.22
C THR A 1 -12.81 11.08 -20.86
N ALA A 2 -13.53 11.00 -19.72
CA ALA A 2 -14.51 12.00 -19.33
C ALA A 2 -13.89 13.22 -18.58
N GLY A 3 -12.61 13.19 -18.28
CA GLY A 3 -11.93 14.29 -17.57
C GLY A 3 -11.74 15.54 -18.44
N ARG A 4 -11.78 16.71 -17.82
CA ARG A 4 -11.50 18.00 -18.50
C ARG A 4 -9.99 18.21 -18.57
N HIS A 5 -9.49 18.67 -19.74
CA HIS A 5 -8.07 18.99 -19.90
C HIS A 5 -7.67 20.16 -18.97
N GLY A 6 -6.51 20.03 -18.33
CA GLY A 6 -5.98 21.03 -17.40
C GLY A 6 -6.56 21.00 -15.98
N GLU A 7 -7.50 20.11 -15.69
CA GLU A 7 -8.07 19.95 -14.36
C GLU A 7 -7.27 18.96 -13.50
N THR A 8 -7.25 19.22 -12.20
CA THR A 8 -6.65 18.34 -11.19
C THR A 8 -7.73 17.57 -10.45
N TYR A 9 -7.53 16.27 -10.30
CA TYR A 9 -8.41 15.37 -9.57
C TYR A 9 -7.63 14.60 -8.51
N ASN A 10 -8.09 14.70 -7.26
CA ASN A 10 -7.56 13.85 -6.21
C ASN A 10 -8.18 12.45 -6.33
N VAL A 11 -7.35 11.42 -6.23
CA VAL A 11 -7.79 10.01 -6.22
C VAL A 11 -7.60 9.46 -4.82
N GLY A 12 -8.68 9.01 -4.18
CA GLY A 12 -8.64 8.46 -2.84
C GLY A 12 -9.85 7.58 -2.55
N GLY A 13 -9.85 6.97 -1.39
CA GLY A 13 -10.97 6.20 -0.85
C GLY A 13 -11.36 6.72 0.54
N LYS A 14 -12.59 6.56 0.96
CA LYS A 14 -13.04 6.93 2.31
C LYS A 14 -12.52 5.95 3.37
N ALA A 15 -11.21 5.73 3.40
CA ALA A 15 -10.57 4.76 4.27
C ALA A 15 -9.46 5.43 5.09
N GLU A 16 -9.87 6.33 5.98
CA GLU A 16 -8.96 6.97 6.92
C GLU A 16 -8.63 6.00 8.05
N MET A 17 -7.41 5.49 8.08
CA MET A 17 -6.95 4.55 9.10
C MET A 17 -5.64 5.04 9.72
N GLU A 18 -5.46 4.76 10.99
CA GLU A 18 -4.17 4.95 11.67
C GLU A 18 -3.16 3.91 11.17
N ASN A 19 -1.89 4.30 11.09
CA ASN A 19 -0.81 3.42 10.62
C ASN A 19 -0.76 2.11 11.39
N ILE A 20 -0.94 2.14 12.71
CA ILE A 20 -0.92 0.91 13.54
C ILE A 20 -2.06 -0.05 13.16
N ALA A 21 -3.25 0.47 12.88
CA ALA A 21 -4.38 -0.37 12.45
C ALA A 21 -4.11 -1.05 11.11
N ILE A 22 -3.46 -0.33 10.17
CA ILE A 22 -3.04 -0.91 8.88
C ILE A 22 -2.01 -2.02 9.09
N VAL A 23 -0.99 -1.79 9.91
CA VAL A 23 0.04 -2.79 10.21
C VAL A 23 -0.56 -4.03 10.87
N GLN A 24 -1.48 -3.86 11.83
CA GLN A 24 -2.18 -4.97 12.45
C GLN A 24 -3.01 -5.77 11.44
N LEU A 25 -3.73 -5.09 10.56
CA LEU A 25 -4.52 -5.76 9.52
C LEU A 25 -3.64 -6.54 8.54
N ILE A 26 -2.47 -6.02 8.17
CA ILE A 26 -1.49 -6.76 7.34
C ILE A 26 -1.03 -8.04 8.07
N CYS A 27 -0.73 -7.95 9.36
CA CYS A 27 -0.35 -9.10 10.16
C CYS A 27 -1.46 -10.17 10.16
N ASP A 28 -2.71 -9.76 10.39
CA ASP A 28 -3.85 -10.66 10.43
C ASP A 28 -4.08 -11.35 9.08
N ILE A 29 -4.05 -10.59 7.99
CA ILE A 29 -4.18 -11.13 6.63
C ILE A 29 -3.07 -12.15 6.33
N LEU A 30 -1.84 -11.86 6.74
CA LEU A 30 -0.72 -12.78 6.55
C LEU A 30 -0.86 -14.04 7.41
N ASP A 31 -1.38 -13.93 8.63
CA ASP A 31 -1.62 -15.08 9.49
C ASP A 31 -2.72 -16.00 8.94
N ASP A 32 -3.75 -15.41 8.30
CA ASP A 32 -4.81 -16.17 7.63
C ASP A 32 -4.31 -16.89 6.36
N ILE A 33 -3.52 -16.20 5.51
CA ILE A 33 -3.08 -16.73 4.20
C ILE A 33 -1.91 -17.69 4.36
N GLN A 34 -0.95 -17.34 5.19
CA GLN A 34 0.30 -18.08 5.39
C GLN A 34 0.67 -18.07 6.88
N PRO A 35 0.02 -18.90 7.72
CA PRO A 35 0.35 -18.99 9.14
C PRO A 35 1.84 -19.22 9.38
N ALA A 36 2.37 -18.67 10.47
CA ALA A 36 3.74 -18.97 10.89
C ALA A 36 3.86 -20.46 11.27
N SER A 37 5.05 -21.05 11.12
CA SER A 37 5.29 -22.47 11.41
C SER A 37 4.98 -22.86 12.87
N ASP A 38 5.10 -21.91 13.79
CA ASP A 38 4.79 -22.04 15.21
C ASP A 38 3.37 -21.53 15.57
N ASN A 39 2.55 -21.21 14.57
CA ASN A 39 1.23 -20.59 14.71
C ASN A 39 1.20 -19.32 15.57
N SER A 40 2.34 -18.68 15.77
CA SER A 40 2.40 -17.42 16.53
C SER A 40 1.91 -16.24 15.71
N PRO A 41 1.14 -15.31 16.30
CA PRO A 41 0.60 -14.17 15.56
C PRO A 41 1.71 -13.19 15.17
N ARG A 42 1.70 -12.75 13.89
CA ARG A 42 2.70 -11.79 13.38
C ARG A 42 2.62 -10.42 14.05
N ARG A 43 1.51 -10.07 14.69
CA ARG A 43 1.40 -8.85 15.51
C ARG A 43 2.48 -8.76 16.58
N ARG A 44 3.03 -9.88 17.06
CA ARG A 44 4.18 -9.91 18.00
C ARG A 44 5.47 -9.29 17.45
N LEU A 45 5.58 -9.16 16.13
CA LEU A 45 6.73 -8.57 15.46
C LEU A 45 6.66 -7.03 15.41
N ILE A 46 5.54 -6.45 15.80
CA ILE A 46 5.37 -4.98 15.82
C ILE A 46 6.28 -4.40 16.89
N THR A 47 7.20 -3.51 16.47
CA THR A 47 8.10 -2.80 17.37
C THR A 47 7.93 -1.31 17.16
N PHE A 48 7.67 -0.59 18.26
CA PHE A 48 7.57 0.86 18.24
C PHE A 48 8.97 1.47 18.25
N VAL A 49 9.19 2.43 17.37
CA VAL A 49 10.44 3.18 17.25
C VAL A 49 10.17 4.65 17.44
N LYS A 50 11.24 5.44 17.69
CA LYS A 50 11.12 6.90 17.76
C LYS A 50 10.63 7.43 16.40
N ASP A 51 9.56 8.19 16.43
CA ASP A 51 8.97 8.77 15.23
C ASP A 51 9.79 9.95 14.70
N ARG A 52 9.69 10.22 13.39
CA ARG A 52 10.29 11.41 12.79
C ARG A 52 9.47 12.66 13.14
N PRO A 53 10.08 13.83 13.29
CA PRO A 53 9.34 15.08 13.46
C PRO A 53 8.39 15.34 12.28
N GLY A 54 7.15 15.76 12.57
CA GLY A 54 6.16 16.09 11.55
C GLY A 54 5.61 14.88 10.77
N HIS A 55 5.68 13.68 11.32
CA HIS A 55 5.08 12.51 10.70
C HIS A 55 3.55 12.59 10.71
N ASP A 56 2.94 12.36 9.54
CA ASP A 56 1.49 12.34 9.40
C ASP A 56 0.89 11.15 10.15
N ARG A 57 -0.03 11.44 11.05
CA ARG A 57 -0.71 10.41 11.85
C ARG A 57 -1.68 9.58 11.04
N ARG A 58 -2.27 10.18 10.00
CA ARG A 58 -3.18 9.54 9.05
C ARG A 58 -3.20 10.34 7.75
N TYR A 59 -3.59 9.67 6.69
CA TYR A 59 -3.81 10.29 5.39
C TYR A 59 -5.31 10.33 5.09
N ALA A 60 -5.78 11.49 4.68
CA ALA A 60 -7.16 11.71 4.24
C ALA A 60 -7.15 12.47 2.91
N ILE A 61 -7.85 11.94 1.92
CA ILE A 61 -7.94 12.55 0.59
C ILE A 61 -9.41 12.73 0.24
N ASP A 62 -9.79 13.98 -0.05
CA ASP A 62 -11.12 14.29 -0.58
C ASP A 62 -11.15 14.06 -2.10
N PHE A 63 -11.89 13.06 -2.54
CA PHE A 63 -12.10 12.72 -3.95
C PHE A 63 -13.49 13.10 -4.47
N SER A 64 -14.23 13.92 -3.75
CA SER A 64 -15.61 14.29 -4.08
C SER A 64 -15.76 14.95 -5.46
N LYS A 65 -14.76 15.74 -5.91
CA LYS A 65 -14.73 16.30 -7.26
C LYS A 65 -14.68 15.20 -8.31
N LEU A 66 -13.79 14.22 -8.14
CA LEU A 66 -13.67 13.06 -9.04
C LEU A 66 -14.97 12.27 -9.12
N GLN A 67 -15.63 12.05 -7.97
CA GLN A 67 -16.90 11.35 -7.90
C GLN A 67 -18.02 12.12 -8.61
N LYS A 68 -18.14 13.42 -8.36
CA LYS A 68 -19.21 14.25 -8.92
C LYS A 68 -19.07 14.45 -10.42
N GLU A 69 -17.85 14.73 -10.90
CA GLU A 69 -17.62 15.09 -12.30
C GLU A 69 -17.42 13.88 -13.22
N LEU A 70 -16.82 12.81 -12.71
CA LEU A 70 -16.47 11.62 -13.51
C LEU A 70 -17.25 10.36 -13.12
N ASN A 71 -18.19 10.47 -12.16
CA ASN A 71 -18.94 9.33 -11.62
C ASN A 71 -18.03 8.16 -11.20
N TRP A 72 -16.86 8.51 -10.64
CA TRP A 72 -15.86 7.53 -10.22
C TRP A 72 -15.99 7.26 -8.72
N ALA A 73 -15.88 6.00 -8.36
CA ALA A 73 -15.75 5.55 -6.97
C ALA A 73 -14.78 4.37 -6.88
N PRO A 74 -14.13 4.16 -5.73
CA PRO A 74 -13.34 2.97 -5.50
C PRO A 74 -14.19 1.71 -5.68
N LYS A 75 -13.66 0.72 -6.41
CA LYS A 75 -14.32 -0.58 -6.61
C LYS A 75 -14.05 -1.53 -5.45
N GLU A 76 -12.97 -1.29 -4.71
CA GLU A 76 -12.52 -2.11 -3.59
C GLU A 76 -12.75 -1.37 -2.27
N SER A 77 -13.12 -2.11 -1.23
CA SER A 77 -12.97 -1.62 0.14
C SER A 77 -11.48 -1.61 0.52
N PHE A 78 -11.13 -0.91 1.60
CA PHE A 78 -9.75 -0.92 2.10
C PHE A 78 -9.29 -2.35 2.42
N SER A 79 -10.12 -3.12 3.11
CA SER A 79 -9.80 -4.50 3.50
C SER A 79 -9.62 -5.42 2.29
N SER A 80 -10.56 -5.40 1.33
CA SER A 80 -10.47 -6.25 0.13
C SER A 80 -9.28 -5.86 -0.76
N GLY A 81 -9.01 -4.57 -0.90
CA GLY A 81 -7.86 -4.06 -1.65
C GLY A 81 -6.53 -4.43 -0.98
N LEU A 82 -6.44 -4.31 0.35
CA LEU A 82 -5.25 -4.68 1.10
C LEU A 82 -4.97 -6.18 1.00
N GLN A 83 -6.00 -7.03 1.12
CA GLN A 83 -5.85 -8.48 0.95
C GLN A 83 -5.32 -8.84 -0.44
N LYS A 84 -5.85 -8.22 -1.50
CA LYS A 84 -5.33 -8.40 -2.87
C LYS A 84 -3.88 -7.95 -3.00
N THR A 85 -3.52 -6.84 -2.36
CA THR A 85 -2.15 -6.32 -2.34
C THR A 85 -1.20 -7.30 -1.64
N VAL A 86 -1.56 -7.82 -0.47
CA VAL A 86 -0.75 -8.81 0.25
C VAL A 86 -0.55 -10.06 -0.61
N ASN A 87 -1.62 -10.60 -1.20
CA ASN A 87 -1.51 -11.75 -2.11
C ASN A 87 -0.56 -11.46 -3.27
N TRP A 88 -0.68 -10.28 -3.89
CA TRP A 88 0.21 -9.90 -4.98
C TRP A 88 1.69 -9.94 -4.57
N TYR A 89 2.05 -9.39 -3.39
CA TYR A 89 3.43 -9.45 -2.89
C TYR A 89 3.91 -10.88 -2.61
N LEU A 90 3.03 -11.74 -2.11
CA LEU A 90 3.36 -13.14 -1.87
C LEU A 90 3.61 -13.92 -3.18
N ASP A 91 2.88 -13.58 -4.24
CA ASP A 91 3.01 -14.20 -5.56
C ASP A 91 4.22 -13.65 -6.34
N GLN A 92 4.58 -12.38 -6.15
CA GLN A 92 5.64 -11.69 -6.89
C GLN A 92 7.01 -11.76 -6.20
N LYS A 93 7.40 -12.94 -5.71
CA LYS A 93 8.66 -13.15 -4.97
C LYS A 93 9.89 -12.67 -5.72
N LYS A 94 9.97 -12.96 -7.03
CA LYS A 94 11.10 -12.54 -7.88
C LYS A 94 11.22 -11.01 -7.97
N TRP A 95 10.09 -10.30 -8.08
CA TRP A 95 10.06 -8.85 -8.10
C TRP A 95 10.53 -8.28 -6.75
N VAL A 96 10.04 -8.82 -5.64
CA VAL A 96 10.45 -8.43 -4.28
C VAL A 96 11.95 -8.67 -4.08
N GLU A 97 12.47 -9.79 -4.52
CA GLU A 97 13.89 -10.13 -4.42
C GLU A 97 14.76 -9.16 -5.23
N ASN A 98 14.37 -8.83 -6.45
CA ASN A 98 15.08 -7.85 -7.29
C ASN A 98 15.16 -6.46 -6.63
N ILE A 99 14.09 -6.03 -5.95
CA ILE A 99 14.10 -4.77 -5.18
C ILE A 99 15.04 -4.87 -3.98
N LYS A 100 14.96 -5.95 -3.20
CA LYS A 100 15.80 -6.15 -2.01
C LYS A 100 17.30 -6.23 -2.32
N THR A 101 17.66 -6.89 -3.40
CA THR A 101 19.06 -7.03 -3.83
C THR A 101 19.60 -5.78 -4.53
N GLY A 102 18.76 -4.81 -4.84
CA GLY A 102 19.14 -3.63 -5.61
C GLY A 102 19.46 -3.92 -7.07
N ALA A 103 19.07 -5.08 -7.60
CA ALA A 103 19.35 -5.48 -8.99
C ALA A 103 18.81 -4.47 -10.01
N TYR A 104 17.70 -3.79 -9.69
CA TYR A 104 17.14 -2.72 -10.52
C TYR A 104 18.09 -1.52 -10.67
N LEU A 105 18.96 -1.24 -9.69
CA LEU A 105 19.94 -0.15 -9.76
C LEU A 105 21.00 -0.41 -10.84
N ASN A 106 21.39 -1.67 -11.05
CA ASN A 106 22.31 -2.04 -12.12
C ASN A 106 21.66 -1.82 -13.47
N TRP A 107 20.39 -2.21 -13.62
CA TRP A 107 19.63 -1.94 -14.84
C TRP A 107 19.50 -0.43 -15.14
N ILE A 108 19.24 0.40 -14.11
CA ILE A 108 19.19 1.87 -14.27
C ILE A 108 20.55 2.40 -14.75
N LYS A 109 21.66 1.96 -14.17
CA LYS A 109 23.01 2.37 -14.60
C LYS A 109 23.30 1.97 -16.06
N GLU A 110 22.91 0.77 -16.45
CA GLU A 110 23.09 0.29 -17.82
C GLU A 110 22.27 1.09 -18.84
N GLN A 111 21.03 1.47 -18.48
CA GLN A 111 20.13 2.17 -19.40
C GLN A 111 20.35 3.69 -19.46
N TYR A 112 20.74 4.31 -18.36
CA TYR A 112 20.81 5.77 -18.24
C TYR A 112 22.21 6.31 -17.98
N GLY A 113 23.23 5.48 -17.84
CA GLY A 113 24.62 5.88 -17.76
C GLY A 113 24.98 6.74 -16.56
N ALA A 114 24.25 6.59 -15.44
CA ALA A 114 24.47 7.36 -14.21
C ALA A 114 25.42 6.62 -13.25
#